data_7b71248872273bead45beccb67496cc7
#
_entry.id   7b71248872273bead45beccb67496cc7
#
_cell.length_a   1.000
_cell.length_b   1.000
_cell.length_c   1.000
_cell.angle_alpha   90.00
_cell.angle_beta   90.00
_cell.angle_gamma   90.00
#
_symmetry.space_group_name_H-M   'P 1'
#
loop_
_entity.id
_entity.type
_entity.pdbx_description
1 polymer ?
#
loop_
_entity_poly.entity_id
_entity_poly.type
_entity_poly.pdbx_seq_one_letter_code
_entity_poly.pdbx_strand_id
1 'polypeptide(L)'
;MHLSRRTLLAGLASLGLAPLVPTAAASQSTVQSQSVPETAARTFRIGVPAKALSTDPAVTNDVETHRLARQVYQNLIGVDAETGETVAELATDWTFSDDGLQLALELKHDVTFHDGTKLTADVVVENFERWGSVNELLGEQRLRQVGRLPFSVVFGGYLDQEACLLTSVVASSEHIVTLTFTEPVQALIRSLTHPAFAISSPESWAEFDTALQDGLPLVPLAGTGPYRWGDTSGETIGLESTNDGHDVAVLAIPNLHERLYGLDTQQLDVFDAVSPAILRQLVQSGYQVLQRDPLAVLYLGINQAHPVMQNLHVRQAVAHALFRGEMVDTLQLAGSYVAHQFNPPSLLERSEEVTTYSGDLNRATNLLAAAGYDGEPIEFWYPTGAERVYMTQPQKLFSYLAGRLTAAGFNIVAKPVSWDNGDYMSQVMGDPSDRALHLFGRNVYVRDPLYLLAELFEQPNREFGWRNNAVTKVLAQARVEEDSDVRTTMLEQVEAAISLDLPAIPLTFPITALASGHDVEFYPISPVLDEQYERIQRR
;
A
#
# COMPACT_ATOMS: atom_id res chain seq x y z
N MET A 1 -55.86 35.15 -9.59
CA MET A 1 -56.03 35.97 -10.80
C MET A 1 -54.99 35.44 -11.79
N HIS A 2 -55.33 34.52 -12.58
CA HIS A 2 -55.94 34.46 -13.93
C HIS A 2 -55.33 35.40 -14.96
N LEU A 3 -54.90 34.84 -16.00
CA LEU A 3 -55.04 34.89 -17.47
C LEU A 3 -53.67 34.98 -18.15
N SER A 4 -53.28 34.05 -18.94
CA SER A 4 -53.72 33.35 -20.14
C SER A 4 -53.40 34.07 -21.46
N ARG A 5 -52.60 33.45 -22.30
CA ARG A 5 -52.77 33.13 -23.74
C ARG A 5 -52.65 34.18 -24.86
N ARG A 6 -51.92 33.75 -25.89
CA ARG A 6 -52.22 33.79 -27.36
C ARG A 6 -51.65 34.92 -28.22
N THR A 7 -50.71 34.50 -29.12
CA THR A 7 -50.84 34.34 -30.60
C THR A 7 -51.17 35.59 -31.43
N LEU A 8 -50.40 35.82 -32.50
CA LEU A 8 -50.77 36.25 -33.88
C LEU A 8 -49.45 36.46 -34.67
N LEU A 9 -49.13 35.74 -35.66
CA LEU A 9 -49.43 35.45 -37.05
C LEU A 9 -49.47 36.66 -38.00
N ALA A 10 -48.80 36.45 -39.16
CA ALA A 10 -48.93 37.03 -40.52
C ALA A 10 -48.16 38.32 -40.79
N GLY A 11 -47.51 38.54 -41.89
CA GLY A 11 -47.43 37.84 -43.17
C GLY A 11 -46.91 38.81 -44.27
N LEU A 12 -46.63 38.23 -45.43
CA LEU A 12 -46.43 38.86 -46.76
C LEU A 12 -45.03 39.34 -47.11
N ALA A 13 -44.44 38.80 -48.06
CA ALA A 13 -44.57 38.44 -49.47
C ALA A 13 -43.54 39.13 -50.35
N SER A 14 -42.81 38.29 -51.08
CA SER A 14 -42.42 38.26 -52.49
C SER A 14 -41.44 39.31 -53.03
N LEU A 15 -40.39 38.79 -53.61
CA LEU A 15 -40.04 38.95 -55.03
C LEU A 15 -38.74 38.19 -55.33
N GLY A 16 -38.83 37.36 -56.30
CA GLY A 16 -37.92 36.45 -56.83
C GLY A 16 -36.76 37.05 -57.66
N LEU A 17 -35.72 36.27 -57.68
CA LEU A 17 -34.76 36.18 -58.77
C LEU A 17 -33.99 34.89 -58.61
N ALA A 18 -34.18 33.99 -59.58
CA ALA A 18 -33.36 32.78 -59.69
C ALA A 18 -32.01 33.14 -60.31
N PRO A 19 -30.94 32.45 -59.94
CA PRO A 19 -30.01 32.00 -60.91
C PRO A 19 -29.57 30.53 -60.73
N LEU A 20 -29.58 29.84 -61.82
CA LEU A 20 -28.67 28.82 -62.33
C LEU A 20 -27.91 27.94 -61.29
N VAL A 21 -28.37 26.71 -61.16
CA VAL A 21 -27.68 25.62 -60.52
C VAL A 21 -26.75 24.95 -61.56
N PRO A 22 -25.47 24.77 -61.27
CA PRO A 22 -24.67 23.75 -61.94
C PRO A 22 -24.90 22.41 -61.22
N THR A 23 -25.37 21.45 -61.95
CA THR A 23 -25.42 20.04 -61.55
C THR A 23 -24.01 19.51 -61.31
N ALA A 24 -23.61 19.36 -60.06
CA ALA A 24 -22.49 18.55 -59.65
C ALA A 24 -22.98 17.12 -59.36
N ALA A 25 -22.46 16.18 -60.09
CA ALA A 25 -22.70 14.77 -59.91
C ALA A 25 -22.29 14.35 -58.47
N ALA A 26 -23.26 13.92 -57.67
CA ALA A 26 -23.00 13.29 -56.37
C ALA A 26 -22.41 11.90 -56.62
N SER A 27 -21.10 11.77 -56.49
CA SER A 27 -20.48 10.49 -56.24
C SER A 27 -20.88 10.01 -54.85
N GLN A 28 -21.76 9.03 -54.80
CA GLN A 28 -22.03 8.23 -53.62
C GLN A 28 -20.78 7.44 -53.28
N SER A 29 -19.92 7.99 -52.42
CA SER A 29 -18.95 7.20 -51.69
C SER A 29 -19.74 6.37 -50.66
N THR A 30 -19.95 5.11 -50.98
CA THR A 30 -20.30 4.09 -50.02
C THR A 30 -19.21 4.04 -48.95
N VAL A 31 -19.46 4.69 -47.82
CA VAL A 31 -18.72 4.44 -46.60
C VAL A 31 -19.00 2.98 -46.23
N GLN A 32 -18.09 2.09 -46.66
CA GLN A 32 -18.02 0.78 -46.06
C GLN A 32 -17.76 1.00 -44.57
N SER A 33 -18.77 0.77 -43.76
CA SER A 33 -18.57 0.50 -42.34
C SER A 33 -17.65 -0.71 -42.26
N GLN A 34 -16.35 -0.48 -42.09
CA GLN A 34 -15.46 -1.52 -41.62
C GLN A 34 -16.02 -1.91 -40.24
N SER A 35 -16.60 -3.10 -40.17
CA SER A 35 -16.85 -3.78 -38.91
C SER A 35 -15.49 -3.88 -38.22
N VAL A 36 -15.30 -3.10 -37.17
CA VAL A 36 -14.24 -3.31 -36.19
C VAL A 36 -14.34 -4.77 -35.77
N PRO A 37 -13.28 -5.57 -35.80
CA PRO A 37 -13.36 -6.95 -35.34
C PRO A 37 -13.86 -6.93 -33.89
N GLU A 38 -14.89 -7.68 -33.60
CA GLU A 38 -15.63 -7.77 -32.34
C GLU A 38 -14.83 -8.46 -31.20
N THR A 39 -13.50 -8.57 -31.34
CA THR A 39 -12.60 -9.28 -30.41
C THR A 39 -11.26 -8.58 -30.17
N ALA A 40 -11.19 -7.26 -30.20
CA ALA A 40 -10.13 -6.60 -29.43
C ALA A 40 -10.60 -6.60 -27.98
N ALA A 41 -10.04 -7.45 -27.13
CA ALA A 41 -10.33 -7.45 -25.71
C ALA A 41 -10.15 -6.02 -25.18
N ARG A 42 -11.25 -5.39 -24.76
CA ARG A 42 -11.23 -4.01 -24.27
C ARG A 42 -10.36 -3.95 -23.02
N THR A 43 -9.34 -3.09 -23.00
CA THR A 43 -8.49 -2.84 -21.83
C THR A 43 -9.34 -2.63 -20.58
N PHE A 44 -9.01 -3.32 -19.49
CA PHE A 44 -9.66 -3.15 -18.19
C PHE A 44 -9.04 -1.94 -17.46
N ARG A 45 -9.84 -1.03 -16.96
CA ARG A 45 -9.38 0.26 -16.41
C ARG A 45 -9.68 0.36 -14.93
N ILE A 46 -8.61 0.51 -14.14
CA ILE A 46 -8.65 0.56 -12.67
C ILE A 46 -8.25 1.96 -12.22
N GLY A 47 -9.13 2.67 -11.53
CA GLY A 47 -8.81 3.94 -10.90
C GLY A 47 -8.23 3.73 -9.51
N VAL A 48 -7.03 4.24 -9.26
CA VAL A 48 -6.33 4.17 -7.95
C VAL A 48 -6.05 5.57 -7.41
N PRO A 49 -5.88 5.74 -6.08
CA PRO A 49 -5.73 7.08 -5.49
C PRO A 49 -4.34 7.70 -5.70
N ALA A 50 -3.33 6.91 -6.03
CA ALA A 50 -1.97 7.39 -6.23
C ALA A 50 -1.24 6.55 -7.28
N LYS A 51 -0.19 7.11 -7.87
CA LYS A 51 0.72 6.42 -8.78
C LYS A 51 1.68 5.54 -7.99
N ALA A 52 2.07 4.40 -8.56
CA ALA A 52 3.18 3.61 -8.04
C ALA A 52 4.49 4.42 -8.08
N LEU A 53 5.33 4.24 -7.08
CA LEU A 53 6.59 4.98 -6.98
C LEU A 53 7.73 4.30 -7.74
N SER A 54 7.66 2.98 -7.94
CA SER A 54 8.70 2.21 -8.61
C SER A 54 8.10 1.01 -9.36
N THR A 55 8.86 0.43 -10.27
CA THR A 55 8.59 -0.88 -10.86
C THR A 55 9.32 -2.01 -10.11
N ASP A 56 10.31 -1.68 -9.26
CA ASP A 56 10.99 -2.64 -8.39
C ASP A 56 10.39 -2.60 -6.98
N PRO A 57 9.69 -3.67 -6.54
CA PRO A 57 9.07 -3.71 -5.22
C PRO A 57 10.07 -3.85 -4.06
N ALA A 58 11.34 -4.19 -4.34
CA ALA A 58 12.35 -4.34 -3.30
C ALA A 58 12.90 -3.01 -2.77
N VAL A 59 12.75 -1.91 -3.52
CA VAL A 59 13.34 -0.59 -3.18
C VAL A 59 12.40 0.36 -2.45
N THR A 60 11.17 -0.05 -2.17
CA THR A 60 10.14 0.81 -1.56
C THR A 60 9.11 0.01 -0.77
N ASN A 61 8.42 0.68 0.18
CA ASN A 61 7.25 0.15 0.89
C ASN A 61 5.93 0.75 0.35
N ASP A 62 5.93 1.24 -0.91
CA ASP A 62 4.74 1.82 -1.51
C ASP A 62 3.71 0.77 -1.92
N VAL A 63 2.47 0.97 -1.49
CA VAL A 63 1.39 0.03 -1.69
C VAL A 63 0.98 -0.13 -3.16
N GLU A 64 1.04 0.94 -3.95
CA GLU A 64 0.68 0.86 -5.38
C GLU A 64 1.78 0.16 -6.19
N THR A 65 3.05 0.34 -5.81
CA THR A 65 4.17 -0.45 -6.34
C THR A 65 3.95 -1.95 -6.08
N HIS A 66 3.61 -2.32 -4.85
CA HIS A 66 3.38 -3.72 -4.48
C HIS A 66 2.16 -4.33 -5.18
N ARG A 67 1.08 -3.54 -5.38
CA ARG A 67 -0.10 -3.95 -6.14
C ARG A 67 0.24 -4.32 -7.58
N LEU A 68 1.05 -3.49 -8.26
CA LEU A 68 1.47 -3.72 -9.65
C LEU A 68 2.50 -4.85 -9.75
N ALA A 69 3.40 -4.96 -8.78
CA ALA A 69 4.40 -6.03 -8.74
C ALA A 69 3.77 -7.42 -8.83
N ARG A 70 2.63 -7.65 -8.17
CA ARG A 70 1.88 -8.91 -8.21
C ARG A 70 1.34 -9.29 -9.58
N GLN A 71 1.26 -8.35 -10.51
CA GLN A 71 0.78 -8.61 -11.86
C GLN A 71 1.92 -9.03 -12.79
N VAL A 72 3.11 -8.46 -12.56
CA VAL A 72 4.26 -8.58 -13.47
C VAL A 72 5.23 -9.66 -13.02
N TYR A 73 5.39 -9.84 -11.72
CA TYR A 73 6.34 -10.78 -11.14
C TYR A 73 5.64 -11.92 -10.42
N GLN A 74 6.41 -12.95 -10.14
CA GLN A 74 6.04 -14.03 -9.25
C GLN A 74 7.07 -14.16 -8.13
N ASN A 75 6.62 -14.61 -6.96
CA ASN A 75 7.50 -14.95 -5.85
C ASN A 75 7.91 -16.43 -5.92
N LEU A 76 8.88 -16.83 -5.10
CA LEU A 76 9.17 -18.25 -4.89
C LEU A 76 7.99 -18.95 -4.22
N ILE A 77 7.40 -18.29 -3.23
CA ILE A 77 6.26 -18.74 -2.45
C ILE A 77 5.10 -17.78 -2.68
N GLY A 78 3.97 -18.29 -3.11
CA GLY A 78 2.74 -17.53 -3.33
C GLY A 78 1.79 -17.58 -2.13
N VAL A 79 0.65 -16.91 -2.29
CA VAL A 79 -0.47 -16.91 -1.33
C VAL A 79 -1.74 -17.33 -2.07
N ASP A 80 -2.46 -18.27 -1.51
CA ASP A 80 -3.81 -18.56 -1.97
C ASP A 80 -4.74 -17.39 -1.62
N ALA A 81 -5.37 -16.80 -2.63
CA ALA A 81 -6.16 -15.57 -2.47
C ALA A 81 -7.44 -15.78 -1.62
N GLU A 82 -7.95 -17.02 -1.51
CA GLU A 82 -9.19 -17.32 -0.77
C GLU A 82 -8.90 -17.64 0.70
N THR A 83 -7.85 -18.46 0.94
CA THR A 83 -7.51 -18.94 2.29
C THR A 83 -6.43 -18.09 2.96
N GLY A 84 -5.57 -17.44 2.18
CA GLY A 84 -4.39 -16.72 2.64
C GLY A 84 -3.26 -17.64 3.11
N GLU A 85 -3.33 -18.94 2.79
CA GLU A 85 -2.27 -19.89 3.07
C GLU A 85 -1.14 -19.77 2.04
N THR A 86 0.06 -20.17 2.45
CA THR A 86 1.22 -20.22 1.54
C THR A 86 1.09 -21.36 0.57
N VAL A 87 1.37 -21.09 -0.71
CA VAL A 87 1.32 -22.06 -1.80
C VAL A 87 2.59 -22.02 -2.63
N ALA A 88 2.86 -23.10 -3.36
CA ALA A 88 3.94 -23.15 -4.34
C ALA A 88 3.69 -22.16 -5.48
N GLU A 89 4.71 -21.35 -5.84
CA GLU A 89 4.63 -20.44 -6.97
C GLU A 89 5.81 -20.70 -7.94
N LEU A 90 6.95 -20.00 -7.87
CA LEU A 90 8.14 -20.35 -8.64
C LEU A 90 8.95 -21.50 -8.01
N ALA A 91 8.88 -21.66 -6.68
CA ALA A 91 9.32 -22.88 -6.01
C ALA A 91 8.18 -23.90 -5.98
N THR A 92 8.46 -25.15 -6.36
CA THR A 92 7.50 -26.27 -6.36
C THR A 92 7.48 -26.99 -5.02
N ASP A 93 8.60 -26.99 -4.30
CA ASP A 93 8.75 -27.60 -2.98
C ASP A 93 9.85 -26.92 -2.20
N TRP A 94 9.83 -27.10 -0.86
CA TRP A 94 10.85 -26.58 0.03
C TRP A 94 11.07 -27.49 1.25
N THR A 95 12.34 -27.62 1.63
CA THR A 95 12.73 -28.48 2.75
C THR A 95 13.75 -27.79 3.64
N PHE A 96 13.47 -27.77 4.95
CA PHE A 96 14.44 -27.34 5.95
C PHE A 96 15.34 -28.50 6.37
N SER A 97 16.61 -28.21 6.69
CA SER A 97 17.48 -29.14 7.41
C SER A 97 16.94 -29.41 8.82
N ASP A 98 17.36 -30.53 9.42
CA ASP A 98 16.92 -30.95 10.77
C ASP A 98 17.21 -29.89 11.86
N ASP A 99 18.25 -29.08 11.68
CA ASP A 99 18.63 -27.99 12.59
C ASP A 99 18.02 -26.63 12.23
N GLY A 100 17.18 -26.58 11.18
CA GLY A 100 16.54 -25.35 10.70
C GLY A 100 17.49 -24.31 10.08
N LEU A 101 18.80 -24.61 9.95
CA LEU A 101 19.80 -23.67 9.48
C LEU A 101 19.95 -23.61 7.96
N GLN A 102 19.29 -24.51 7.23
CA GLN A 102 19.27 -24.49 5.77
C GLN A 102 17.84 -24.64 5.25
N LEU A 103 17.55 -23.93 4.18
CA LEU A 103 16.32 -24.07 3.39
C LEU A 103 16.70 -24.36 1.95
N ALA A 104 16.31 -25.54 1.45
CA ALA A 104 16.39 -25.88 0.03
C ALA A 104 15.05 -25.60 -0.64
N LEU A 105 15.08 -24.90 -1.77
CA LEU A 105 13.91 -24.56 -2.60
C LEU A 105 14.09 -25.24 -3.96
N GLU A 106 13.14 -26.06 -4.38
CA GLU A 106 13.09 -26.67 -5.71
C GLU A 106 12.30 -25.77 -6.66
N LEU A 107 12.90 -25.36 -7.78
CA LEU A 107 12.32 -24.42 -8.72
C LEU A 107 11.52 -25.12 -9.82
N LYS A 108 10.48 -24.46 -10.33
CA LYS A 108 9.79 -24.85 -11.55
C LYS A 108 10.76 -24.92 -12.72
N HIS A 109 10.58 -25.93 -13.56
CA HIS A 109 11.29 -26.05 -14.83
C HIS A 109 10.60 -25.24 -15.94
N ASP A 110 11.35 -24.90 -16.98
CA ASP A 110 10.86 -24.26 -18.21
C ASP A 110 10.15 -22.89 -18.04
N VAL A 111 10.44 -22.18 -16.93
CA VAL A 111 9.94 -20.82 -16.73
C VAL A 111 10.85 -19.84 -17.48
N THR A 112 10.23 -18.89 -18.19
CA THR A 112 10.93 -17.86 -18.97
C THR A 112 10.41 -16.49 -18.57
N PHE A 113 11.31 -15.54 -18.33
CA PHE A 113 10.98 -14.14 -18.08
C PHE A 113 10.46 -13.45 -19.34
N HIS A 114 9.83 -12.31 -19.18
CA HIS A 114 9.26 -11.52 -20.30
C HIS A 114 10.32 -11.06 -21.31
N ASP A 115 11.58 -10.99 -20.93
CA ASP A 115 12.73 -10.67 -21.79
C ASP A 115 13.36 -11.88 -22.49
N GLY A 116 12.87 -13.09 -22.21
CA GLY A 116 13.38 -14.35 -22.77
C GLY A 116 14.44 -15.04 -21.92
N THR A 117 14.90 -14.44 -20.82
CA THR A 117 15.82 -15.08 -19.84
C THR A 117 15.12 -16.28 -19.18
N LYS A 118 15.84 -17.35 -18.92
CA LYS A 118 15.31 -18.52 -18.22
C LYS A 118 15.47 -18.40 -16.71
N LEU A 119 14.49 -18.86 -15.96
CA LEU A 119 14.59 -19.02 -14.52
C LEU A 119 15.52 -20.18 -14.20
N THR A 120 16.61 -19.88 -13.49
CA THR A 120 17.57 -20.85 -12.95
C THR A 120 17.83 -20.54 -11.49
N ALA A 121 18.48 -21.46 -10.78
CA ALA A 121 18.90 -21.23 -9.42
C ALA A 121 19.87 -20.04 -9.30
N ASP A 122 20.74 -19.81 -10.29
CA ASP A 122 21.67 -18.66 -10.31
C ASP A 122 20.90 -17.34 -10.35
N VAL A 123 19.83 -17.22 -11.17
CA VAL A 123 18.96 -16.03 -11.21
C VAL A 123 18.33 -15.76 -9.84
N VAL A 124 17.91 -16.79 -9.13
CA VAL A 124 17.35 -16.63 -7.78
C VAL A 124 18.42 -16.17 -6.79
N VAL A 125 19.64 -16.73 -6.88
CA VAL A 125 20.80 -16.28 -6.07
C VAL A 125 21.04 -14.78 -6.29
N GLU A 126 21.12 -14.33 -7.55
CA GLU A 126 21.34 -12.92 -7.89
C GLU A 126 20.22 -12.02 -7.33
N ASN A 127 18.95 -12.46 -7.33
CA ASN A 127 17.85 -11.72 -6.70
C ASN A 127 18.03 -11.58 -5.18
N PHE A 128 18.43 -12.65 -4.47
CA PHE A 128 18.71 -12.57 -3.04
C PHE A 128 19.89 -11.65 -2.73
N GLU A 129 20.96 -11.70 -3.53
CA GLU A 129 22.11 -10.80 -3.40
C GLU A 129 21.70 -9.33 -3.61
N ARG A 130 20.86 -9.06 -4.64
CA ARG A 130 20.33 -7.72 -4.92
C ARG A 130 19.47 -7.21 -3.75
N TRP A 131 18.53 -8.00 -3.25
CA TRP A 131 17.71 -7.61 -2.10
C TRP A 131 18.55 -7.40 -0.83
N GLY A 132 19.53 -8.26 -0.61
CA GLY A 132 20.43 -8.19 0.53
C GLY A 132 21.40 -7.02 0.48
N SER A 133 21.64 -6.43 -0.69
CA SER A 133 22.49 -5.26 -0.93
C SER A 133 21.71 -4.00 -1.30
N VAL A 134 20.39 -3.99 -1.14
CA VAL A 134 19.55 -2.86 -1.53
C VAL A 134 19.90 -1.56 -0.78
N ASN A 135 20.45 -1.66 0.42
CA ASN A 135 21.00 -0.54 1.19
C ASN A 135 22.16 0.15 0.46
N GLU A 136 23.04 -0.60 -0.19
CA GLU A 136 24.14 -0.05 -1.01
C GLU A 136 23.59 0.57 -2.31
N LEU A 137 22.64 -0.12 -2.96
CA LEU A 137 21.99 0.33 -4.18
C LEU A 137 21.27 1.67 -4.00
N LEU A 138 20.51 1.84 -2.92
CA LEU A 138 19.80 3.08 -2.59
C LEU A 138 20.71 4.16 -2.02
N GLY A 139 21.77 3.77 -1.34
CA GLY A 139 22.58 4.67 -0.53
C GLY A 139 21.86 5.17 0.72
N GLU A 140 22.65 5.71 1.67
CA GLU A 140 22.15 6.08 3.01
C GLU A 140 21.00 7.09 2.99
N GLN A 141 21.06 8.08 2.11
CA GLN A 141 20.05 9.14 2.07
C GLN A 141 18.68 8.60 1.65
N ARG A 142 18.63 7.78 0.60
CA ARG A 142 17.39 7.21 0.08
C ARG A 142 16.82 6.13 1.00
N LEU A 143 17.70 5.28 1.53
CA LEU A 143 17.30 4.28 2.51
C LEU A 143 16.58 4.92 3.72
N ARG A 144 17.03 6.10 4.17
CA ARG A 144 16.33 6.86 5.22
C ARG A 144 14.93 7.30 4.81
N GLN A 145 14.71 7.61 3.53
CA GLN A 145 13.43 8.11 3.01
C GLN A 145 12.39 7.00 2.78
N VAL A 146 12.82 5.78 2.52
CA VAL A 146 11.91 4.65 2.29
C VAL A 146 11.62 3.83 3.55
N GLY A 147 12.36 4.04 4.63
CA GLY A 147 12.24 3.28 5.89
C GLY A 147 12.88 1.90 5.83
N ARG A 148 12.50 1.01 6.75
CA ARG A 148 13.00 -0.39 6.74
C ARG A 148 12.38 -1.16 5.59
N LEU A 149 13.22 -1.75 4.75
CA LEU A 149 12.79 -2.58 3.64
C LEU A 149 12.63 -4.05 4.04
N PRO A 150 11.79 -4.81 3.34
CA PRO A 150 11.38 -6.16 3.73
C PRO A 150 12.53 -7.13 3.96
N PHE A 151 13.61 -7.08 3.17
CA PHE A 151 14.77 -7.94 3.39
C PHE A 151 15.34 -7.76 4.80
N SER A 152 15.59 -6.52 5.22
CA SER A 152 16.14 -6.24 6.56
C SER A 152 15.15 -6.55 7.70
N VAL A 153 13.85 -6.50 7.44
CA VAL A 153 12.81 -6.89 8.41
C VAL A 153 12.85 -8.40 8.64
N VAL A 154 12.93 -9.19 7.56
CA VAL A 154 12.89 -10.66 7.63
C VAL A 154 14.19 -11.23 8.18
N PHE A 155 15.34 -10.76 7.68
CA PHE A 155 16.65 -11.33 8.04
C PHE A 155 17.39 -10.56 9.15
N GLY A 156 16.79 -9.50 9.73
CA GLY A 156 17.40 -8.74 10.84
C GLY A 156 18.39 -7.67 10.40
N GLY A 157 18.82 -7.68 9.14
CA GLY A 157 19.80 -6.75 8.57
C GLY A 157 20.02 -6.98 7.09
N TYR A 158 20.95 -6.26 6.48
CA TYR A 158 21.41 -6.48 5.11
C TYR A 158 22.65 -7.38 5.11
N LEU A 159 23.05 -7.94 3.95
CA LEU A 159 24.13 -8.94 3.85
C LEU A 159 25.49 -8.45 4.38
N ASP A 160 25.75 -7.14 4.36
CA ASP A 160 26.96 -6.52 4.90
C ASP A 160 26.93 -6.32 6.44
N GLN A 161 25.81 -6.66 7.11
CA GLN A 161 25.58 -6.38 8.53
C GLN A 161 25.66 -7.64 9.38
N GLU A 162 26.35 -7.57 10.52
CA GLU A 162 26.49 -8.67 11.48
C GLU A 162 25.13 -9.21 12.00
N ALA A 163 24.10 -8.37 12.00
CA ALA A 163 22.76 -8.74 12.43
C ALA A 163 21.97 -9.57 11.40
N CYS A 164 22.46 -9.68 10.17
CA CYS A 164 21.80 -10.45 9.12
C CYS A 164 21.90 -11.95 9.41
N LEU A 165 20.75 -12.61 9.50
CA LEU A 165 20.68 -14.05 9.74
C LEU A 165 21.02 -14.88 8.49
N LEU A 166 20.81 -14.35 7.27
CA LEU A 166 21.13 -15.01 6.01
C LEU A 166 22.64 -14.90 5.75
N THR A 167 23.34 -16.03 5.72
CA THR A 167 24.80 -16.08 5.54
C THR A 167 25.21 -16.44 4.12
N SER A 168 24.42 -17.24 3.43
CA SER A 168 24.69 -17.56 2.02
C SER A 168 23.43 -17.99 1.28
N VAL A 169 23.44 -17.75 -0.02
CA VAL A 169 22.48 -18.29 -0.98
C VAL A 169 23.28 -18.90 -2.12
N VAL A 170 23.05 -20.16 -2.45
CA VAL A 170 23.82 -20.86 -3.48
C VAL A 170 22.92 -21.68 -4.39
N ALA A 171 23.27 -21.74 -5.66
CA ALA A 171 22.68 -22.67 -6.61
C ALA A 171 23.29 -24.06 -6.38
N SER A 172 22.58 -24.94 -5.70
CA SER A 172 23.01 -26.32 -5.45
C SER A 172 22.88 -27.20 -6.70
N SER A 173 22.00 -26.82 -7.62
CA SER A 173 21.87 -27.34 -8.99
C SER A 173 21.17 -26.29 -9.84
N GLU A 174 20.92 -26.58 -11.12
CA GLU A 174 20.21 -25.67 -12.05
C GLU A 174 18.83 -25.23 -11.51
N HIS A 175 18.17 -26.10 -10.72
CA HIS A 175 16.81 -25.86 -10.21
C HIS A 175 16.70 -26.01 -8.68
N ILE A 176 17.80 -25.98 -7.94
CA ILE A 176 17.77 -26.04 -6.47
C ILE A 176 18.59 -24.88 -5.90
N VAL A 177 17.94 -24.04 -5.11
CA VAL A 177 18.57 -22.95 -4.35
C VAL A 177 18.61 -23.34 -2.88
N THR A 178 19.77 -23.18 -2.25
CA THR A 178 19.94 -23.41 -0.81
C THR A 178 20.31 -22.11 -0.10
N LEU A 179 19.48 -21.73 0.86
CA LEU A 179 19.73 -20.64 1.79
C LEU A 179 20.34 -21.19 3.07
N THR A 180 21.33 -20.50 3.65
CA THR A 180 21.96 -20.88 4.93
C THR A 180 21.87 -19.72 5.92
N PHE A 181 21.56 -20.02 7.17
CA PHE A 181 21.31 -19.05 8.23
C PHE A 181 22.24 -19.28 9.43
N THR A 182 22.47 -18.21 10.22
CA THR A 182 23.17 -18.33 11.53
C THR A 182 22.28 -18.93 12.61
N GLU A 183 20.98 -18.69 12.54
CA GLU A 183 19.94 -19.20 13.43
C GLU A 183 18.66 -19.48 12.61
N PRO A 184 17.75 -20.39 13.05
CA PRO A 184 16.52 -20.67 12.33
C PRO A 184 15.65 -19.41 12.22
N VAL A 185 15.18 -19.07 11.01
CA VAL A 185 14.31 -17.91 10.78
C VAL A 185 12.86 -18.34 10.81
N GLN A 186 12.14 -17.94 11.85
CA GLN A 186 10.73 -18.25 11.98
C GLN A 186 9.86 -17.49 10.96
N ALA A 187 8.76 -18.12 10.54
CA ALA A 187 7.85 -17.58 9.53
C ALA A 187 8.50 -17.21 8.18
N LEU A 188 9.70 -17.75 7.86
CA LEU A 188 10.43 -17.43 6.63
C LEU A 188 9.59 -17.69 5.38
N ILE A 189 8.95 -18.86 5.27
CA ILE A 189 8.11 -19.21 4.11
C ILE A 189 6.97 -18.19 3.91
N ARG A 190 6.31 -17.76 5.00
CA ARG A 190 5.31 -16.69 4.95
C ARG A 190 5.93 -15.35 4.56
N SER A 191 7.11 -15.04 5.06
CA SER A 191 7.81 -13.79 4.76
C SER A 191 8.19 -13.68 3.29
N LEU A 192 8.57 -14.79 2.65
CA LEU A 192 8.90 -14.83 1.21
C LEU A 192 7.68 -14.61 0.30
N THR A 193 6.47 -14.56 0.84
CA THR A 193 5.27 -14.15 0.07
C THR A 193 5.15 -12.64 -0.10
N HIS A 194 5.96 -11.83 0.60
CA HIS A 194 5.91 -10.37 0.47
C HIS A 194 6.28 -9.94 -0.96
N PRO A 195 5.58 -8.98 -1.59
CA PRO A 195 5.85 -8.55 -2.97
C PRO A 195 7.29 -8.12 -3.23
N ALA A 196 8.00 -7.62 -2.21
CA ALA A 196 9.41 -7.24 -2.34
C ALA A 196 10.36 -8.43 -2.62
N PHE A 197 9.91 -9.67 -2.41
CA PHE A 197 10.65 -10.88 -2.77
C PHE A 197 10.18 -11.47 -4.11
N ALA A 198 9.65 -10.63 -4.97
CA ALA A 198 9.28 -10.99 -6.32
C ALA A 198 10.54 -11.13 -7.20
N ILE A 199 10.63 -12.22 -7.96
CA ILE A 199 11.80 -12.54 -8.80
C ILE A 199 11.73 -11.74 -10.10
N SER A 200 12.80 -11.00 -10.41
CA SER A 200 12.98 -10.26 -11.66
C SER A 200 14.21 -10.74 -12.42
N SER A 201 14.22 -10.56 -13.75
CA SER A 201 15.36 -10.91 -14.60
C SER A 201 16.54 -9.97 -14.37
N PRO A 202 17.75 -10.49 -14.07
CA PRO A 202 18.96 -9.67 -13.92
C PRO A 202 19.31 -8.87 -15.17
N GLU A 203 19.01 -9.37 -16.36
CA GLU A 203 19.27 -8.70 -17.63
C GLU A 203 18.52 -7.35 -17.75
N SER A 204 17.43 -7.16 -17.00
CA SER A 204 16.63 -5.93 -17.00
C SER A 204 17.10 -4.87 -15.99
N TRP A 205 18.07 -5.16 -15.10
CA TRP A 205 18.41 -4.26 -13.98
C TRP A 205 19.23 -3.04 -14.35
N ALA A 206 20.11 -3.13 -15.36
CA ALA A 206 21.11 -2.09 -15.65
C ALA A 206 20.51 -0.72 -15.93
N GLU A 207 19.42 -0.64 -16.70
CA GLU A 207 18.72 0.62 -17.00
C GLU A 207 18.01 1.16 -15.75
N PHE A 208 17.34 0.28 -14.99
CA PHE A 208 16.68 0.64 -13.75
C PHE A 208 17.68 1.20 -12.73
N ASP A 209 18.79 0.53 -12.49
CA ASP A 209 19.81 0.95 -11.52
C ASP A 209 20.47 2.28 -11.91
N THR A 210 20.63 2.53 -13.20
CA THR A 210 21.09 3.82 -13.70
C THR A 210 20.06 4.91 -13.40
N ALA A 211 18.78 4.69 -13.69
CA ALA A 211 17.71 5.64 -13.44
C ALA A 211 17.45 5.86 -11.95
N LEU A 212 17.76 4.88 -11.11
CA LEU A 212 17.60 4.97 -9.67
C LEU A 212 18.46 6.08 -9.04
N GLN A 213 19.52 6.53 -9.71
CA GLN A 213 20.35 7.65 -9.23
C GLN A 213 19.55 8.97 -9.13
N ASP A 214 18.55 9.15 -10.00
CA ASP A 214 17.74 10.37 -10.08
C ASP A 214 16.42 10.31 -9.28
N GLY A 215 16.04 9.16 -8.74
CA GLY A 215 14.79 8.96 -8.01
C GLY A 215 14.40 7.48 -7.96
N LEU A 216 13.18 7.16 -7.52
CA LEU A 216 12.61 5.83 -7.71
C LEU A 216 12.06 5.75 -9.15
N PRO A 217 12.63 4.89 -10.01
CA PRO A 217 12.25 4.88 -11.41
C PRO A 217 11.02 4.01 -11.69
N LEU A 218 10.29 4.37 -12.75
CA LEU A 218 9.28 3.52 -13.37
C LEU A 218 9.85 2.87 -14.67
N VAL A 219 11.10 2.47 -14.64
CA VAL A 219 11.75 1.71 -15.70
C VAL A 219 11.33 0.25 -15.60
N PRO A 220 10.73 -0.34 -16.64
CA PRO A 220 10.26 -1.71 -16.62
C PRO A 220 11.36 -2.73 -16.28
N LEU A 221 11.08 -3.63 -15.33
CA LEU A 221 11.86 -4.84 -15.08
C LEU A 221 11.09 -6.05 -15.62
N ALA A 222 11.81 -7.05 -16.12
CA ALA A 222 11.18 -8.26 -16.64
C ALA A 222 10.85 -9.24 -15.51
N GLY A 223 9.58 -9.66 -15.43
CA GLY A 223 9.07 -10.68 -14.52
C GLY A 223 8.65 -11.94 -15.25
N THR A 224 7.95 -12.82 -14.53
CA THR A 224 7.37 -14.09 -15.05
C THR A 224 5.85 -14.12 -14.90
N GLY A 225 5.23 -13.03 -14.44
CA GLY A 225 3.81 -12.94 -14.15
C GLY A 225 2.92 -12.91 -15.40
N PRO A 226 1.59 -12.90 -15.21
CA PRO A 226 0.62 -12.92 -16.30
C PRO A 226 0.57 -11.62 -17.11
N TYR A 227 1.21 -10.55 -16.63
CA TYR A 227 1.34 -9.27 -17.33
C TYR A 227 2.79 -8.84 -17.43
N ARG A 228 3.11 -8.12 -18.49
CA ARG A 228 4.34 -7.35 -18.62
C ARG A 228 4.04 -5.85 -18.56
N TRP A 229 5.04 -5.06 -18.22
CA TRP A 229 4.92 -3.61 -18.25
C TRP A 229 4.65 -3.12 -19.67
N GLY A 230 3.61 -2.31 -19.84
CA GLY A 230 3.35 -1.50 -21.01
C GLY A 230 3.90 -0.09 -20.82
N ASP A 231 3.12 0.95 -21.19
CA ASP A 231 3.52 2.35 -20.99
C ASP A 231 3.48 2.73 -19.50
N THR A 232 4.60 3.21 -18.98
CA THR A 232 4.77 3.67 -17.58
C THR A 232 5.05 5.18 -17.50
N SER A 233 5.07 5.89 -18.65
CA SER A 233 5.57 7.27 -18.75
C SER A 233 4.59 8.35 -18.23
N GLY A 234 3.29 8.02 -18.15
CA GLY A 234 2.22 8.96 -17.77
C GLY A 234 1.64 8.71 -16.37
N GLU A 235 0.47 9.28 -16.14
CA GLU A 235 -0.35 9.00 -14.95
C GLU A 235 -1.08 7.64 -15.03
N THR A 236 -1.06 7.02 -16.19
CA THR A 236 -1.60 5.69 -16.45
C THR A 236 -0.45 4.72 -16.62
N ILE A 237 -0.51 3.62 -15.89
CA ILE A 237 0.43 2.50 -16.07
C ILE A 237 -0.29 1.41 -16.84
N GLY A 238 0.25 1.04 -17.99
CA GLY A 238 -0.23 -0.07 -18.82
C GLY A 238 0.35 -1.40 -18.34
N LEU A 239 -0.49 -2.43 -18.33
CA LEU A 239 -0.10 -3.82 -18.14
C LEU A 239 -0.62 -4.61 -19.33
N GLU A 240 0.30 -5.19 -20.10
CA GLU A 240 -0.01 -5.98 -21.28
C GLU A 240 -0.09 -7.46 -20.90
N SER A 241 -1.21 -8.10 -21.22
CA SER A 241 -1.38 -9.53 -20.95
C SER A 241 -0.36 -10.37 -21.74
N THR A 242 0.25 -11.34 -21.09
CA THR A 242 1.18 -12.30 -21.72
C THR A 242 0.43 -13.49 -22.36
N ASN A 243 -0.88 -13.58 -22.12
CA ASN A 243 -1.78 -14.62 -22.60
C ASN A 243 -2.92 -14.00 -23.43
N ASP A 244 -3.92 -14.80 -23.80
CA ASP A 244 -5.12 -14.33 -24.52
C ASP A 244 -6.10 -13.54 -23.62
N GLY A 245 -5.64 -13.01 -22.49
CA GLY A 245 -6.40 -12.19 -21.54
C GLY A 245 -6.57 -10.75 -22.00
N HIS A 246 -7.16 -9.93 -21.14
CA HIS A 246 -7.31 -8.49 -21.37
C HIS A 246 -6.11 -7.72 -20.82
N ASP A 247 -5.72 -6.66 -21.50
CA ASP A 247 -4.78 -5.68 -20.96
C ASP A 247 -5.43 -4.90 -19.83
N VAL A 248 -4.60 -4.38 -18.92
CA VAL A 248 -5.05 -3.54 -17.81
C VAL A 248 -4.39 -2.17 -17.88
N ALA A 249 -5.17 -1.13 -17.64
CA ALA A 249 -4.68 0.22 -17.44
C ALA A 249 -4.98 0.66 -16.00
N VAL A 250 -3.96 1.00 -15.25
CA VAL A 250 -4.09 1.51 -13.88
C VAL A 250 -3.89 3.02 -13.90
N LEU A 251 -4.95 3.75 -13.59
CA LEU A 251 -5.01 5.22 -13.68
C LEU A 251 -4.90 5.83 -12.28
N ALA A 252 -3.86 6.61 -12.05
CA ALA A 252 -3.72 7.40 -10.83
C ALA A 252 -4.66 8.60 -10.88
N ILE A 253 -5.72 8.56 -10.10
CA ILE A 253 -6.74 9.62 -10.00
C ILE A 253 -6.92 9.96 -8.51
N PRO A 254 -6.18 10.94 -7.98
CA PRO A 254 -6.20 11.27 -6.56
C PRO A 254 -7.60 11.70 -6.05
N ASN A 255 -8.36 12.40 -6.89
CA ASN A 255 -9.67 12.94 -6.52
C ASN A 255 -10.74 11.85 -6.55
N LEU A 256 -11.38 11.58 -5.40
CA LEU A 256 -12.45 10.60 -5.25
C LEU A 256 -13.65 10.85 -6.18
N HIS A 257 -14.05 12.12 -6.36
CA HIS A 257 -15.19 12.44 -7.22
C HIS A 257 -14.86 12.27 -8.71
N GLU A 258 -13.60 12.45 -9.10
CA GLU A 258 -13.15 12.15 -10.46
C GLU A 258 -13.12 10.63 -10.70
N ARG A 259 -12.72 9.82 -9.72
CA ARG A 259 -12.85 8.35 -9.80
C ARG A 259 -14.31 7.92 -9.96
N LEU A 260 -15.21 8.49 -9.15
CA LEU A 260 -16.64 8.23 -9.27
C LEU A 260 -17.19 8.66 -10.63
N TYR A 261 -16.82 9.85 -11.11
CA TYR A 261 -17.20 10.32 -12.45
C TYR A 261 -16.68 9.40 -13.56
N GLY A 262 -15.45 8.91 -13.42
CA GLY A 262 -14.87 7.94 -14.33
C GLY A 262 -15.67 6.63 -14.39
N LEU A 263 -16.19 6.15 -13.25
CA LEU A 263 -17.07 4.99 -13.21
C LEU A 263 -18.44 5.29 -13.84
N ASP A 264 -19.07 6.43 -13.49
CA ASP A 264 -20.37 6.87 -14.02
C ASP A 264 -20.33 7.06 -15.56
N THR A 265 -19.20 7.48 -16.11
CA THR A 265 -19.00 7.69 -17.56
C THR A 265 -18.35 6.52 -18.27
N GLN A 266 -18.17 5.38 -17.59
CA GLN A 266 -17.52 4.19 -18.13
C GLN A 266 -16.08 4.43 -18.64
N GLN A 267 -15.41 5.44 -18.10
CA GLN A 267 -13.96 5.65 -18.30
C GLN A 267 -13.14 4.77 -17.38
N LEU A 268 -13.73 4.28 -16.28
CA LEU A 268 -13.22 3.28 -15.37
C LEU A 268 -14.17 2.09 -15.32
N ASP A 269 -13.62 0.90 -15.15
CA ASP A 269 -14.38 -0.33 -14.91
C ASP A 269 -14.52 -0.59 -13.40
N VAL A 270 -13.48 -0.25 -12.63
CA VAL A 270 -13.47 -0.23 -11.16
C VAL A 270 -12.66 0.95 -10.63
N PHE A 271 -12.87 1.34 -9.40
CA PHE A 271 -11.93 2.20 -8.69
C PHE A 271 -11.80 1.83 -7.22
N ASP A 272 -10.60 2.03 -6.67
CA ASP A 272 -10.25 1.73 -5.28
C ASP A 272 -10.36 2.93 -4.35
N ALA A 273 -10.15 2.70 -3.04
CA ALA A 273 -10.23 3.67 -1.96
C ALA A 273 -11.61 4.36 -1.86
N VAL A 274 -12.67 3.56 -1.85
CA VAL A 274 -14.03 4.04 -1.56
C VAL A 274 -14.09 4.59 -0.15
N SER A 275 -14.64 5.80 0.00
CA SER A 275 -14.84 6.42 1.31
C SER A 275 -16.33 6.44 1.72
N PRO A 276 -16.64 6.58 3.01
CA PRO A 276 -18.02 6.73 3.49
C PRO A 276 -18.78 7.88 2.80
N ALA A 277 -18.06 8.91 2.33
CA ALA A 277 -18.66 10.11 1.73
C ALA A 277 -19.51 9.82 0.48
N ILE A 278 -19.11 8.82 -0.32
CA ILE A 278 -19.79 8.47 -1.59
C ILE A 278 -20.54 7.14 -1.54
N LEU A 279 -20.42 6.38 -0.44
CA LEU A 279 -21.01 5.03 -0.34
C LEU A 279 -22.51 5.02 -0.67
N ARG A 280 -23.27 5.99 -0.14
CA ARG A 280 -24.71 6.10 -0.43
C ARG A 280 -24.97 6.29 -1.93
N GLN A 281 -24.19 7.14 -2.59
CA GLN A 281 -24.34 7.41 -4.03
C GLN A 281 -24.04 6.13 -4.83
N LEU A 282 -22.95 5.42 -4.53
CA LEU A 282 -22.62 4.16 -5.20
C LEU A 282 -23.75 3.13 -5.10
N VAL A 283 -24.29 2.93 -3.89
CA VAL A 283 -25.39 1.98 -3.66
C VAL A 283 -26.67 2.41 -4.38
N GLN A 284 -27.01 3.72 -4.38
CA GLN A 284 -28.19 4.24 -5.08
C GLN A 284 -28.06 4.13 -6.60
N SER A 285 -26.85 4.24 -7.14
CA SER A 285 -26.56 4.05 -8.56
C SER A 285 -26.47 2.56 -8.96
N GLY A 286 -26.58 1.64 -8.00
CA GLY A 286 -26.56 0.19 -8.24
C GLY A 286 -25.17 -0.39 -8.49
N TYR A 287 -24.10 0.35 -8.16
CA TYR A 287 -22.75 -0.16 -8.23
C TYR A 287 -22.48 -1.17 -7.11
N GLN A 288 -21.65 -2.16 -7.39
CA GLN A 288 -21.14 -3.06 -6.37
C GLN A 288 -20.03 -2.38 -5.59
N VAL A 289 -20.05 -2.56 -4.26
CA VAL A 289 -18.95 -2.14 -3.38
C VAL A 289 -18.39 -3.39 -2.73
N LEU A 290 -17.18 -3.75 -3.12
CA LEU A 290 -16.47 -4.91 -2.64
C LEU A 290 -15.57 -4.47 -1.48
N GLN A 291 -15.71 -5.11 -0.32
CA GLN A 291 -14.96 -4.78 0.89
C GLN A 291 -13.87 -5.81 1.12
N ARG A 292 -12.71 -5.34 1.62
CA ARG A 292 -11.58 -6.15 2.05
C ARG A 292 -11.56 -6.23 3.57
N ASP A 293 -11.15 -7.38 4.08
CA ASP A 293 -10.90 -7.56 5.50
C ASP A 293 -9.83 -6.58 6.01
N PRO A 294 -9.91 -6.16 7.28
CA PRO A 294 -9.05 -5.10 7.83
C PRO A 294 -7.63 -5.60 8.15
N LEU A 295 -6.83 -5.84 7.13
CA LEU A 295 -5.39 -6.14 7.20
C LEU A 295 -4.53 -4.89 6.93
N ALA A 296 -4.94 -3.75 7.47
CA ALA A 296 -4.17 -2.52 7.50
C ALA A 296 -4.35 -1.84 8.85
N VAL A 297 -3.38 -1.07 9.28
CA VAL A 297 -3.47 -0.23 10.47
C VAL A 297 -3.24 1.23 10.09
N LEU A 298 -4.15 2.10 10.53
CA LEU A 298 -4.00 3.55 10.49
C LEU A 298 -3.58 4.03 11.87
N TYR A 299 -2.57 4.88 11.97
CA TYR A 299 -2.04 5.37 13.24
C TYR A 299 -1.68 6.85 13.21
N LEU A 300 -1.61 7.43 14.41
CA LEU A 300 -1.01 8.73 14.68
C LEU A 300 0.41 8.49 15.19
N GLY A 301 1.42 8.82 14.39
CA GLY A 301 2.82 8.75 14.79
C GLY A 301 3.21 9.94 15.66
N ILE A 302 4.05 9.71 16.66
CA ILE A 302 4.57 10.70 17.61
C ILE A 302 6.09 10.72 17.50
N ASN A 303 6.65 11.83 17.07
CA ASN A 303 8.10 11.99 17.01
C ASN A 303 8.66 12.31 18.40
N GLN A 304 9.21 11.34 19.10
CA GLN A 304 9.79 11.52 20.43
C GLN A 304 11.14 12.28 20.43
N ALA A 305 11.73 12.55 19.25
CA ALA A 305 12.85 13.47 19.14
C ALA A 305 12.41 14.95 19.27
N HIS A 306 11.11 15.25 19.04
CA HIS A 306 10.56 16.59 19.25
C HIS A 306 10.53 16.92 20.75
N PRO A 307 11.04 18.10 21.21
CA PRO A 307 11.22 18.40 22.62
C PRO A 307 9.97 18.21 23.49
N VAL A 308 8.80 18.66 23.00
CA VAL A 308 7.53 18.54 23.73
C VAL A 308 7.08 17.08 23.83
N MET A 309 7.32 16.27 22.78
CA MET A 309 6.91 14.88 22.73
C MET A 309 7.83 13.92 23.51
N GLN A 310 8.97 14.40 24.04
CA GLN A 310 9.80 13.63 24.97
C GLN A 310 9.07 13.34 26.28
N ASN A 311 8.18 14.22 26.70
CA ASN A 311 7.42 14.06 27.94
C ASN A 311 6.29 13.04 27.77
N LEU A 312 6.34 11.95 28.54
CA LEU A 312 5.34 10.87 28.49
C LEU A 312 3.93 11.38 28.85
N HIS A 313 3.77 12.29 29.79
CA HIS A 313 2.45 12.85 30.12
C HIS A 313 1.83 13.60 28.94
N VAL A 314 2.65 14.28 28.10
CA VAL A 314 2.18 14.92 26.87
C VAL A 314 1.67 13.86 25.90
N ARG A 315 2.42 12.78 25.68
CA ARG A 315 1.98 11.68 24.78
C ARG A 315 0.72 10.98 25.30
N GLN A 316 0.63 10.77 26.61
CA GLN A 316 -0.59 10.24 27.24
C GLN A 316 -1.77 11.21 27.10
N ALA A 317 -1.54 12.52 27.20
CA ALA A 317 -2.55 13.53 26.95
C ALA A 317 -3.05 13.47 25.50
N VAL A 318 -2.13 13.31 24.52
CA VAL A 318 -2.50 13.06 23.12
C VAL A 318 -3.41 11.84 23.04
N ALA A 319 -3.02 10.70 23.62
CA ALA A 319 -3.78 9.45 23.55
C ALA A 319 -5.19 9.57 24.18
N HIS A 320 -5.31 10.28 25.32
CA HIS A 320 -6.60 10.53 25.97
C HIS A 320 -7.46 11.60 25.27
N ALA A 321 -6.87 12.50 24.48
CA ALA A 321 -7.63 13.48 23.70
C ALA A 321 -8.35 12.85 22.50
N LEU A 322 -7.92 11.66 22.03
CA LEU A 322 -8.50 11.00 20.87
C LEU A 322 -9.75 10.20 21.24
N PHE A 323 -10.87 10.52 20.62
CA PHE A 323 -12.13 9.78 20.74
C PHE A 323 -12.21 8.80 19.56
N ARG A 324 -11.35 7.76 19.59
CA ARG A 324 -11.17 6.83 18.46
C ARG A 324 -12.46 6.11 18.04
N GLY A 325 -13.34 5.74 18.98
CA GLY A 325 -14.63 5.14 18.66
C GLY A 325 -15.48 6.06 17.81
N GLU A 326 -15.68 7.32 18.22
CA GLU A 326 -16.43 8.33 17.46
C GLU A 326 -15.79 8.61 16.09
N MET A 327 -14.45 8.61 16.02
CA MET A 327 -13.72 8.76 14.77
C MET A 327 -14.02 7.61 13.80
N VAL A 328 -13.97 6.37 14.27
CA VAL A 328 -14.27 5.18 13.46
C VAL A 328 -15.72 5.23 12.97
N ASP A 329 -16.68 5.46 13.86
CA ASP A 329 -18.10 5.53 13.51
C ASP A 329 -18.42 6.62 12.48
N THR A 330 -17.64 7.73 12.48
CA THR A 330 -17.91 8.91 11.64
C THR A 330 -17.13 8.89 10.32
N LEU A 331 -15.89 8.41 10.32
CA LEU A 331 -14.95 8.60 9.21
C LEU A 331 -14.55 7.31 8.51
N GLN A 332 -14.91 6.13 9.04
CA GLN A 332 -14.53 4.86 8.46
C GLN A 332 -15.73 4.12 7.87
N LEU A 333 -15.46 3.15 6.99
CA LEU A 333 -16.49 2.24 6.48
C LEU A 333 -16.99 1.31 7.59
N ALA A 334 -18.24 0.90 7.51
CA ALA A 334 -18.82 -0.05 8.45
C ALA A 334 -18.04 -1.37 8.43
N GLY A 335 -17.77 -1.92 9.62
CA GLY A 335 -16.88 -3.08 9.81
C GLY A 335 -15.45 -2.70 10.20
N SER A 336 -15.05 -1.42 10.05
CA SER A 336 -13.81 -0.92 10.66
C SER A 336 -13.94 -0.87 12.18
N TYR A 337 -12.85 -1.11 12.91
CA TYR A 337 -12.87 -1.06 14.37
C TYR A 337 -11.65 -0.37 14.97
N VAL A 338 -11.79 0.08 16.21
CA VAL A 338 -10.72 0.78 16.94
C VAL A 338 -9.53 -0.13 17.12
N ALA A 339 -8.35 0.33 16.74
CA ALA A 339 -7.10 -0.35 17.03
C ALA A 339 -6.58 0.04 18.42
N HIS A 340 -6.27 -0.95 19.24
CA HIS A 340 -5.64 -0.78 20.55
C HIS A 340 -4.18 -1.23 20.55
N GLN A 341 -3.77 -1.95 19.55
CA GLN A 341 -2.43 -2.45 19.25
C GLN A 341 -2.16 -2.33 17.75
N PHE A 342 -0.95 -2.64 17.28
CA PHE A 342 -0.60 -2.52 15.85
C PHE A 342 -1.02 -3.73 15.03
N ASN A 343 -0.89 -4.93 15.57
CA ASN A 343 -1.36 -6.12 14.89
C ASN A 343 -2.89 -6.25 14.97
N PRO A 344 -3.57 -6.54 13.83
CA PRO A 344 -4.98 -6.87 13.88
C PRO A 344 -5.21 -8.17 14.68
N PRO A 345 -6.36 -8.32 15.38
CA PRO A 345 -6.65 -9.49 16.19
C PRO A 345 -6.65 -10.83 15.45
N SER A 346 -6.80 -10.80 14.11
CA SER A 346 -6.67 -11.99 13.27
C SER A 346 -5.24 -12.53 13.19
N LEU A 347 -4.23 -11.74 13.56
CA LEU A 347 -2.81 -12.14 13.57
C LEU A 347 -2.26 -12.30 14.99
N LEU A 348 -2.64 -11.41 15.91
CA LEU A 348 -2.22 -11.44 17.31
C LEU A 348 -3.37 -10.95 18.17
N GLU A 349 -3.89 -11.80 19.05
CA GLU A 349 -4.90 -11.39 20.00
C GLU A 349 -4.33 -10.31 20.94
N ARG A 350 -5.20 -9.41 21.39
CA ARG A 350 -4.77 -8.35 22.28
C ARG A 350 -4.56 -8.87 23.70
N SER A 351 -3.33 -8.76 24.18
CA SER A 351 -3.00 -9.04 25.58
C SER A 351 -3.68 -8.04 26.54
N GLU A 352 -4.03 -8.49 27.74
CA GLU A 352 -4.51 -7.63 28.83
C GLU A 352 -3.46 -6.60 29.29
N GLU A 353 -2.18 -6.84 29.04
CA GLU A 353 -1.07 -5.92 29.36
C GLU A 353 -1.03 -4.70 28.45
N VAL A 354 -1.68 -4.73 27.28
CA VAL A 354 -1.78 -3.58 26.37
C VAL A 354 -2.60 -2.48 27.04
N THR A 355 -1.94 -1.36 27.34
CA THR A 355 -2.58 -0.17 27.93
C THR A 355 -3.55 0.45 26.93
N THR A 356 -4.80 0.62 27.34
CA THR A 356 -5.82 1.26 26.51
C THR A 356 -6.11 2.67 27.00
N TYR A 357 -6.26 3.60 26.03
CA TYR A 357 -6.56 5.00 26.28
C TYR A 357 -7.98 5.28 25.77
N SER A 358 -8.88 5.63 26.68
CA SER A 358 -10.22 6.11 26.33
C SER A 358 -10.21 7.61 26.09
N GLY A 359 -11.10 8.10 25.22
CA GLY A 359 -11.31 9.54 25.04
C GLY A 359 -11.77 10.19 26.35
N ASP A 360 -10.92 11.06 26.92
CA ASP A 360 -11.17 11.78 28.17
C ASP A 360 -10.42 13.13 28.14
N LEU A 361 -11.13 14.19 27.76
CA LEU A 361 -10.55 15.53 27.68
C LEU A 361 -10.09 16.07 29.05
N ASN A 362 -10.79 15.73 30.14
CA ASN A 362 -10.38 16.20 31.46
C ASN A 362 -9.06 15.56 31.87
N ARG A 363 -8.91 14.27 31.63
CA ARG A 363 -7.65 13.57 31.89
C ARG A 363 -6.53 14.10 31.01
N ALA A 364 -6.79 14.33 29.72
CA ALA A 364 -5.82 14.93 28.80
C ALA A 364 -5.35 16.30 29.27
N THR A 365 -6.26 17.20 29.64
CA THR A 365 -5.94 18.54 30.15
C THR A 365 -5.13 18.48 31.45
N ASN A 366 -5.49 17.58 32.38
CA ASN A 366 -4.75 17.41 33.64
C ASN A 366 -3.32 16.90 33.40
N LEU A 367 -3.13 15.98 32.45
CA LEU A 367 -1.81 15.48 32.06
C LEU A 367 -0.95 16.58 31.42
N LEU A 368 -1.52 17.42 30.57
CA LEU A 368 -0.82 18.59 30.01
C LEU A 368 -0.38 19.57 31.07
N ALA A 369 -1.26 19.87 32.02
CA ALA A 369 -0.92 20.75 33.14
C ALA A 369 0.21 20.15 34.01
N ALA A 370 0.14 18.84 34.29
CA ALA A 370 1.17 18.11 35.03
C ALA A 370 2.52 18.04 34.28
N ALA A 371 2.47 18.03 32.95
CA ALA A 371 3.64 18.08 32.08
C ALA A 371 4.31 19.47 32.03
N GLY A 372 3.62 20.53 32.47
CA GLY A 372 4.07 21.92 32.35
C GLY A 372 4.02 22.44 30.92
N TYR A 373 3.12 21.91 30.08
CA TYR A 373 2.94 22.36 28.70
C TYR A 373 2.37 23.80 28.72
N ASP A 374 3.05 24.74 28.08
CA ASP A 374 2.74 26.18 28.08
C ASP A 374 2.32 26.72 26.70
N GLY A 375 1.76 25.85 25.88
CA GLY A 375 1.20 26.22 24.58
C GLY A 375 2.22 26.27 23.42
N GLU A 376 3.34 25.58 23.54
CA GLU A 376 4.29 25.42 22.44
C GLU A 376 3.60 24.85 21.20
N PRO A 377 3.92 25.35 20.00
CA PRO A 377 3.31 24.88 18.78
C PRO A 377 3.64 23.41 18.51
N ILE A 378 2.62 22.63 18.17
CA ILE A 378 2.71 21.21 17.83
C ILE A 378 2.41 21.06 16.34
N GLU A 379 3.44 20.90 15.50
CA GLU A 379 3.23 20.61 14.10
C GLU A 379 2.59 19.22 13.92
N PHE A 380 1.42 19.19 13.30
CA PHE A 380 0.70 17.97 12.95
C PHE A 380 0.67 17.82 11.44
N TRP A 381 1.45 16.87 10.95
CA TRP A 381 1.63 16.59 9.53
C TRP A 381 0.58 15.60 9.03
N TYR A 382 0.01 15.89 7.86
CA TYR A 382 -0.94 15.01 7.20
C TYR A 382 -0.81 15.10 5.69
N PRO A 383 -1.07 14.00 4.95
CA PRO A 383 -0.92 13.99 3.50
C PRO A 383 -2.03 14.76 2.79
N THR A 384 -1.66 15.37 1.67
CA THR A 384 -2.57 16.00 0.70
C THR A 384 -2.22 15.50 -0.71
N GLY A 385 -3.09 15.75 -1.67
CA GLY A 385 -2.86 15.38 -3.07
C GLY A 385 -3.15 13.93 -3.42
N ALA A 386 -3.20 13.03 -2.44
CA ALA A 386 -3.61 11.64 -2.64
C ALA A 386 -4.30 11.09 -1.40
N GLU A 387 -5.21 10.16 -1.62
CA GLU A 387 -5.79 9.29 -0.60
C GLU A 387 -4.98 7.99 -0.55
N ARG A 388 -5.11 7.23 0.54
CA ARG A 388 -4.55 5.88 0.65
C ARG A 388 -5.68 4.92 1.03
N VAL A 389 -5.55 3.66 0.66
CA VAL A 389 -6.59 2.67 0.94
C VAL A 389 -6.93 2.59 2.43
N TYR A 390 -5.94 2.74 3.31
CA TYR A 390 -6.11 2.79 4.76
C TYR A 390 -6.51 4.17 5.30
N MET A 391 -6.49 5.24 4.47
CA MET A 391 -6.76 6.63 4.85
C MET A 391 -7.43 7.39 3.71
N THR A 392 -8.71 7.16 3.51
CA THR A 392 -9.49 7.70 2.38
C THR A 392 -9.90 9.16 2.52
N GLN A 393 -9.76 9.77 3.69
CA GLN A 393 -10.14 11.16 3.96
C GLN A 393 -9.12 11.87 4.87
N PRO A 394 -7.85 12.02 4.46
CA PRO A 394 -6.78 12.50 5.35
C PRO A 394 -7.05 13.86 5.96
N GLN A 395 -7.61 14.81 5.21
CA GLN A 395 -7.92 16.16 5.73
C GLN A 395 -9.04 16.16 6.76
N LYS A 396 -10.08 15.33 6.58
CA LYS A 396 -11.16 15.21 7.57
C LYS A 396 -10.68 14.51 8.82
N LEU A 397 -9.85 13.48 8.67
CA LEU A 397 -9.23 12.79 9.78
C LEU A 397 -8.34 13.75 10.58
N PHE A 398 -7.46 14.51 9.90
CA PHE A 398 -6.67 15.56 10.53
C PHE A 398 -7.56 16.56 11.27
N SER A 399 -8.60 17.09 10.62
CA SER A 399 -9.47 18.10 11.21
C SER A 399 -10.18 17.59 12.48
N TYR A 400 -10.63 16.33 12.45
CA TYR A 400 -11.24 15.68 13.62
C TYR A 400 -10.23 15.59 14.78
N LEU A 401 -9.06 15.00 14.54
CA LEU A 401 -8.04 14.78 15.57
C LEU A 401 -7.48 16.10 16.09
N ALA A 402 -7.18 17.07 15.20
CA ALA A 402 -6.71 18.40 15.59
C ALA A 402 -7.74 19.14 16.45
N GLY A 403 -9.02 19.04 16.13
CA GLY A 403 -10.10 19.61 16.94
C GLY A 403 -10.16 19.01 18.35
N ARG A 404 -9.98 17.70 18.50
CA ARG A 404 -9.94 17.01 19.80
C ARG A 404 -8.70 17.40 20.61
N LEU A 405 -7.54 17.45 19.96
CA LEU A 405 -6.28 17.90 20.60
C LEU A 405 -6.37 19.36 21.05
N THR A 406 -6.91 20.25 20.23
CA THR A 406 -7.13 21.66 20.58
C THR A 406 -8.10 21.79 21.76
N ALA A 407 -9.16 21.00 21.80
CA ALA A 407 -10.10 20.98 22.94
C ALA A 407 -9.46 20.48 24.24
N ALA A 408 -8.40 19.67 24.17
CA ALA A 408 -7.60 19.24 25.32
C ALA A 408 -6.57 20.30 25.77
N GLY A 409 -6.35 21.36 24.97
CA GLY A 409 -5.42 22.46 25.28
C GLY A 409 -4.13 22.47 24.47
N PHE A 410 -3.98 21.62 23.45
CA PHE A 410 -2.83 21.65 22.56
C PHE A 410 -2.91 22.81 21.56
N ASN A 411 -1.77 23.45 21.29
CA ASN A 411 -1.61 24.43 20.22
C ASN A 411 -1.19 23.74 18.92
N ILE A 412 -2.19 23.26 18.15
CA ILE A 412 -1.95 22.46 16.94
C ILE A 412 -1.71 23.37 15.74
N VAL A 413 -0.58 23.17 15.07
CA VAL A 413 -0.19 23.80 13.81
C VAL A 413 -0.34 22.80 12.68
N ALA A 414 -1.24 23.10 11.74
CA ALA A 414 -1.48 22.24 10.59
C ALA A 414 -0.30 22.26 9.60
N LYS A 415 0.19 21.09 9.21
CA LYS A 415 1.26 20.94 8.21
C LYS A 415 0.80 20.00 7.09
N PRO A 416 0.08 20.52 6.07
CA PRO A 416 -0.23 19.73 4.88
C PRO A 416 1.04 19.47 4.07
N VAL A 417 1.28 18.22 3.67
CA VAL A 417 2.41 17.83 2.83
C VAL A 417 1.87 17.02 1.66
N SER A 418 2.29 17.34 0.43
CA SER A 418 1.85 16.58 -0.74
C SER A 418 2.35 15.13 -0.68
N TRP A 419 1.52 14.21 -1.16
CA TRP A 419 1.92 12.82 -1.35
C TRP A 419 2.68 12.62 -2.68
N ASP A 420 2.64 13.60 -3.57
CA ASP A 420 3.20 13.48 -4.92
C ASP A 420 4.63 12.93 -4.91
N ASN A 421 4.88 11.93 -5.77
CA ASN A 421 6.17 11.23 -5.89
C ASN A 421 6.73 10.67 -4.56
N GLY A 422 5.86 10.39 -3.58
CA GLY A 422 6.29 9.87 -2.27
C GLY A 422 6.85 10.93 -1.32
N ASP A 423 6.68 12.22 -1.60
CA ASP A 423 7.24 13.32 -0.78
C ASP A 423 6.81 13.22 0.69
N TYR A 424 5.51 12.97 0.93
CA TYR A 424 5.03 12.79 2.31
C TYR A 424 5.73 11.63 3.00
N MET A 425 5.83 10.47 2.35
CA MET A 425 6.48 9.28 2.91
C MET A 425 7.95 9.57 3.22
N SER A 426 8.69 10.13 2.25
CA SER A 426 10.10 10.42 2.41
C SER A 426 10.40 11.43 3.52
N GLN A 427 9.53 12.43 3.69
CA GLN A 427 9.65 13.41 4.76
C GLN A 427 9.29 12.84 6.14
N VAL A 428 8.30 11.94 6.21
CA VAL A 428 7.93 11.27 7.48
C VAL A 428 9.00 10.28 7.92
N MET A 429 9.57 9.49 6.99
CA MET A 429 10.62 8.52 7.28
C MET A 429 11.99 9.19 7.52
N GLY A 430 12.20 10.40 6.97
CA GLY A 430 13.42 11.17 7.13
C GLY A 430 13.65 11.64 8.58
N ASP A 431 14.39 12.74 8.74
CA ASP A 431 14.73 13.31 10.06
C ASP A 431 14.20 14.75 10.19
N PRO A 432 12.88 14.95 10.24
CA PRO A 432 12.33 16.29 10.44
C PRO A 432 12.34 16.64 11.93
N SER A 433 13.21 17.60 12.31
CA SER A 433 13.33 18.08 13.68
C SER A 433 12.04 18.70 14.22
N ASP A 434 11.22 19.28 13.36
CA ASP A 434 10.05 20.09 13.74
C ASP A 434 8.73 19.30 13.74
N ARG A 435 8.69 18.13 13.11
CA ARG A 435 7.51 17.26 13.12
C ARG A 435 7.27 16.70 14.52
N ALA A 436 6.11 17.00 15.09
CA ALA A 436 5.68 16.42 16.37
C ALA A 436 4.73 15.24 16.18
N LEU A 437 3.72 15.41 15.33
CA LEU A 437 2.68 14.43 15.04
C LEU A 437 2.56 14.21 13.53
N HIS A 438 2.17 12.99 13.12
CA HIS A 438 1.86 12.71 11.72
C HIS A 438 0.84 11.58 11.57
N LEU A 439 0.08 11.59 10.46
CA LEU A 439 -0.84 10.51 10.08
C LEU A 439 -0.14 9.57 9.12
N PHE A 440 -0.16 8.28 9.41
CA PHE A 440 0.34 7.27 8.50
C PHE A 440 -0.39 5.93 8.70
N GLY A 441 -0.10 4.96 7.86
CA GLY A 441 -0.64 3.60 7.99
C GLY A 441 0.24 2.58 7.30
N ARG A 442 -0.03 1.31 7.56
CA ARG A 442 0.64 0.16 6.95
C ARG A 442 -0.37 -0.88 6.52
N ASN A 443 -0.12 -1.51 5.39
CA ASN A 443 -0.76 -2.77 5.02
C ASN A 443 0.05 -3.93 5.57
N VAL A 444 -0.65 -4.99 5.98
CA VAL A 444 -0.02 -6.19 6.52
C VAL A 444 0.08 -7.22 5.40
N TYR A 445 1.18 -7.20 4.65
CA TYR A 445 1.41 -8.14 3.54
C TYR A 445 1.79 -9.55 4.01
N VAL A 446 2.48 -9.67 5.13
CA VAL A 446 2.91 -10.94 5.70
C VAL A 446 2.01 -11.29 6.88
N ARG A 447 1.37 -12.45 6.84
CA ARG A 447 0.50 -12.92 7.92
C ARG A 447 1.33 -13.49 9.09
N ASP A 448 2.26 -12.68 9.57
CA ASP A 448 3.04 -12.93 10.77
C ASP A 448 3.13 -11.65 11.61
N PRO A 449 2.78 -11.71 12.90
CA PRO A 449 2.70 -10.50 13.73
C PRO A 449 4.07 -9.85 13.99
N LEU A 450 5.18 -10.58 13.87
CA LEU A 450 6.52 -10.01 13.99
C LEU A 450 6.80 -8.99 12.89
N TYR A 451 6.34 -9.28 11.66
CA TYR A 451 6.71 -8.48 10.49
C TYR A 451 6.39 -6.99 10.68
N LEU A 452 5.14 -6.68 11.00
CA LEU A 452 4.69 -5.29 11.20
C LEU A 452 5.40 -4.61 12.37
N LEU A 453 5.58 -5.33 13.49
CA LEU A 453 6.27 -4.80 14.67
C LEU A 453 7.75 -4.53 14.40
N ALA A 454 8.43 -5.42 13.67
CA ALA A 454 9.82 -5.23 13.29
C ALA A 454 9.98 -4.10 12.27
N GLU A 455 9.09 -3.98 11.28
CA GLU A 455 9.09 -2.88 10.31
C GLU A 455 9.01 -1.52 11.02
N LEU A 456 8.10 -1.38 11.99
CA LEU A 456 7.81 -0.10 12.62
C LEU A 456 8.69 0.21 13.83
N PHE A 457 9.05 -0.78 14.65
CA PHE A 457 9.57 -0.53 15.99
C PHE A 457 10.97 -1.10 16.27
N GLU A 458 11.51 -1.96 15.40
CA GLU A 458 12.88 -2.41 15.54
C GLU A 458 13.87 -1.33 15.06
N GLN A 459 14.93 -1.13 15.80
CA GLN A 459 15.93 -0.11 15.48
C GLN A 459 16.91 -0.59 14.40
N PRO A 460 17.39 0.31 13.54
CA PRO A 460 17.12 1.75 13.53
C PRO A 460 15.81 2.11 12.81
N ASN A 461 14.91 2.81 13.49
CA ASN A 461 13.73 3.44 12.89
C ASN A 461 13.69 4.92 13.30
N ARG A 462 13.53 5.83 12.32
CA ARG A 462 13.55 7.29 12.53
C ARG A 462 12.16 7.90 12.56
N GLU A 463 11.15 7.18 12.09
CA GLU A 463 9.78 7.69 11.97
C GLU A 463 9.27 8.29 13.28
N PHE A 464 9.56 7.63 14.39
CA PHE A 464 9.05 8.02 15.71
C PHE A 464 10.10 8.72 16.60
N GLY A 465 11.36 8.81 16.19
CA GLY A 465 12.43 9.29 17.06
C GLY A 465 12.56 8.50 18.38
N TRP A 466 11.88 7.36 18.48
CA TRP A 466 11.83 6.50 19.65
C TRP A 466 12.94 5.46 19.62
N ARG A 467 13.49 5.15 20.79
CA ARG A 467 14.50 4.10 20.95
C ARG A 467 14.19 3.29 22.20
N ASN A 468 13.99 1.98 22.01
CA ASN A 468 13.82 1.04 23.09
C ASN A 468 14.62 -0.23 22.79
N ASN A 469 15.82 -0.33 23.36
CA ASN A 469 16.72 -1.46 23.13
C ASN A 469 16.14 -2.79 23.62
N ALA A 470 15.24 -2.76 24.64
CA ALA A 470 14.61 -3.98 25.11
C ALA A 470 13.63 -4.51 24.05
N VAL A 471 12.83 -3.64 23.44
CA VAL A 471 11.92 -4.01 22.33
C VAL A 471 12.71 -4.53 21.14
N THR A 472 13.78 -3.83 20.71
CA THR A 472 14.65 -4.30 19.62
C THR A 472 15.20 -5.70 19.89
N LYS A 473 15.66 -5.94 21.13
CA LYS A 473 16.18 -7.26 21.52
C LYS A 473 15.08 -8.34 21.50
N VAL A 474 13.89 -8.04 22.01
CA VAL A 474 12.77 -9.01 22.01
C VAL A 474 12.33 -9.32 20.57
N LEU A 475 12.25 -8.34 19.68
CA LEU A 475 11.94 -8.57 18.27
C LEU A 475 12.98 -9.45 17.57
N ALA A 476 14.27 -9.19 17.82
CA ALA A 476 15.34 -10.04 17.29
C ALA A 476 15.25 -11.48 17.81
N GLN A 477 14.93 -11.67 19.09
CA GLN A 477 14.72 -13.00 19.68
C GLN A 477 13.48 -13.69 19.11
N ALA A 478 12.35 -12.98 18.99
CA ALA A 478 11.12 -13.53 18.43
C ALA A 478 11.26 -13.97 16.96
N ARG A 479 12.26 -13.42 16.23
CA ARG A 479 12.56 -13.82 14.85
C ARG A 479 13.09 -15.25 14.75
N VAL A 480 13.78 -15.72 15.78
CA VAL A 480 14.42 -17.04 15.83
C VAL A 480 13.78 -18.00 16.83
N GLU A 481 12.82 -17.56 17.64
CA GLU A 481 12.15 -18.37 18.66
C GLU A 481 11.27 -19.46 18.02
N GLU A 482 11.60 -20.70 18.29
CA GLU A 482 10.91 -21.88 17.73
C GLU A 482 9.60 -22.23 18.48
N ASP A 483 9.55 -21.94 19.78
CA ASP A 483 8.33 -22.17 20.56
C ASP A 483 7.29 -21.09 20.26
N SER A 484 6.20 -21.48 19.63
CA SER A 484 5.13 -20.57 19.18
C SER A 484 4.48 -19.80 20.31
N ASP A 485 4.33 -20.39 21.50
CA ASP A 485 3.67 -19.76 22.65
C ASP A 485 4.61 -18.75 23.30
N VAL A 486 5.91 -19.11 23.41
CA VAL A 486 6.96 -18.18 23.87
C VAL A 486 7.07 -17.00 22.91
N ARG A 487 7.10 -17.27 21.60
CA ARG A 487 7.17 -16.25 20.56
C ARG A 487 5.95 -15.31 20.62
N THR A 488 4.75 -15.85 20.76
CA THR A 488 3.52 -15.06 20.91
C THR A 488 3.60 -14.15 22.13
N THR A 489 4.01 -14.68 23.28
CA THR A 489 4.20 -13.91 24.51
C THR A 489 5.22 -12.77 24.32
N MET A 490 6.33 -13.00 23.60
CA MET A 490 7.30 -11.95 23.28
C MET A 490 6.68 -10.82 22.46
N LEU A 491 5.85 -11.14 21.46
CA LEU A 491 5.21 -10.13 20.61
C LEU A 491 4.12 -9.36 21.36
N GLU A 492 3.38 -10.01 22.27
CA GLU A 492 2.45 -9.35 23.19
C GLU A 492 3.16 -8.36 24.13
N GLN A 493 4.35 -8.72 24.64
CA GLN A 493 5.18 -7.82 25.46
C GLN A 493 5.65 -6.59 24.64
N VAL A 494 5.95 -6.77 23.35
CA VAL A 494 6.30 -5.65 22.45
C VAL A 494 5.10 -4.71 22.29
N GLU A 495 3.89 -5.23 22.02
CA GLU A 495 2.68 -4.41 21.90
C GLU A 495 2.37 -3.68 23.22
N ALA A 496 2.54 -4.33 24.36
CA ALA A 496 2.39 -3.71 25.67
C ALA A 496 3.40 -2.55 25.88
N ALA A 497 4.67 -2.76 25.56
CA ALA A 497 5.71 -1.73 25.66
C ALA A 497 5.43 -0.52 24.76
N ILE A 498 4.98 -0.75 23.52
CA ILE A 498 4.57 0.30 22.58
C ILE A 498 3.40 1.10 23.18
N SER A 499 2.40 0.41 23.75
CA SER A 499 1.24 1.06 24.35
C SER A 499 1.59 1.93 25.56
N LEU A 500 2.63 1.61 26.30
CA LEU A 500 3.13 2.37 27.46
C LEU A 500 3.96 3.58 27.02
N ASP A 501 4.88 3.40 26.07
CA ASP A 501 5.83 4.43 25.62
C ASP A 501 5.24 5.38 24.59
N LEU A 502 4.18 4.98 23.88
CA LEU A 502 3.46 5.74 22.87
C LEU A 502 4.37 6.38 21.80
N PRO A 503 5.20 5.61 21.08
CA PRO A 503 5.87 6.12 19.88
C PRO A 503 4.86 6.42 18.76
N ALA A 504 3.75 5.72 18.76
CA ALA A 504 2.60 5.96 17.91
C ALA A 504 1.32 5.45 18.60
N ILE A 505 0.19 5.94 18.15
CA ILE A 505 -1.13 5.54 18.65
C ILE A 505 -1.88 4.88 17.50
N PRO A 506 -2.15 3.57 17.56
CA PRO A 506 -2.99 2.91 16.57
C PRO A 506 -4.41 3.47 16.67
N LEU A 507 -4.98 3.88 15.54
CA LEU A 507 -6.28 4.53 15.47
C LEU A 507 -7.39 3.54 15.12
N THR A 508 -7.20 2.83 14.01
CA THR A 508 -8.20 1.90 13.49
C THR A 508 -7.57 0.83 12.60
N PHE A 509 -8.23 -0.32 12.55
CA PHE A 509 -8.08 -1.31 11.48
C PHE A 509 -9.21 -1.05 10.47
N PRO A 510 -8.93 -0.36 9.37
CA PRO A 510 -9.96 0.07 8.45
C PRO A 510 -10.40 -1.06 7.52
N ILE A 511 -11.72 -1.17 7.30
CA ILE A 511 -12.23 -1.81 6.09
C ILE A 511 -11.81 -0.94 4.91
N THR A 512 -11.23 -1.56 3.89
CA THR A 512 -10.97 -0.91 2.61
C THR A 512 -11.96 -1.43 1.57
N ALA A 513 -12.23 -0.66 0.53
CA ALA A 513 -13.21 -1.06 -0.47
C ALA A 513 -12.92 -0.48 -1.84
N LEU A 514 -13.38 -1.22 -2.86
CA LEU A 514 -13.43 -0.74 -4.24
C LEU A 514 -14.88 -0.70 -4.73
N ALA A 515 -15.15 0.16 -5.72
CA ALA A 515 -16.41 0.22 -6.43
C ALA A 515 -16.25 -0.40 -7.82
N SER A 516 -17.21 -1.22 -8.21
CA SER A 516 -17.21 -1.98 -9.47
C SER A 516 -18.37 -1.56 -10.37
N GLY A 517 -18.06 -1.33 -11.64
CA GLY A 517 -19.03 -1.01 -12.68
C GLY A 517 -19.96 -2.17 -13.00
N HIS A 518 -21.06 -1.86 -13.71
CA HIS A 518 -22.11 -2.84 -14.03
C HIS A 518 -21.66 -3.97 -14.96
N ASP A 519 -20.64 -3.72 -15.77
CA ASP A 519 -20.09 -4.69 -16.74
C ASP A 519 -19.08 -5.67 -16.12
N VAL A 520 -18.74 -5.49 -14.84
CA VAL A 520 -17.83 -6.39 -14.12
C VAL A 520 -18.66 -7.49 -13.45
N GLU A 521 -18.40 -8.73 -13.80
CA GLU A 521 -19.05 -9.88 -13.21
C GLU A 521 -18.33 -10.36 -11.95
N PHE A 522 -17.00 -10.45 -12.02
CA PHE A 522 -16.14 -10.87 -10.93
C PHE A 522 -14.86 -10.03 -10.87
N TYR A 523 -14.48 -9.63 -9.66
CA TYR A 523 -13.22 -8.99 -9.35
C TYR A 523 -12.55 -9.73 -8.17
N PRO A 524 -11.28 -10.17 -8.32
CA PRO A 524 -10.58 -11.01 -7.33
C PRO A 524 -10.08 -10.17 -6.14
N ILE A 525 -11.01 -9.77 -5.25
CA ILE A 525 -10.68 -8.90 -4.13
C ILE A 525 -9.74 -9.58 -3.13
N SER A 526 -8.75 -8.86 -2.62
CA SER A 526 -7.79 -9.32 -1.62
C SER A 526 -7.59 -8.29 -0.51
N PRO A 527 -7.48 -8.72 0.76
CA PRO A 527 -7.28 -7.82 1.88
C PRO A 527 -5.93 -7.08 1.87
N VAL A 528 -4.94 -7.59 1.14
CA VAL A 528 -3.58 -7.02 1.04
C VAL A 528 -3.27 -6.41 -0.34
N LEU A 529 -4.28 -6.24 -1.20
CA LEU A 529 -4.15 -5.63 -2.52
C LEU A 529 -3.30 -6.43 -3.52
N ASP A 530 -3.22 -7.73 -3.33
CA ASP A 530 -2.57 -8.66 -4.26
C ASP A 530 -3.57 -9.36 -5.19
N GLU A 531 -4.61 -8.63 -5.60
CA GLU A 531 -5.62 -9.09 -6.55
C GLU A 531 -4.98 -9.59 -7.85
N GLN A 532 -5.38 -10.77 -8.31
CA GLN A 532 -4.91 -11.39 -9.55
C GLN A 532 -5.75 -10.89 -10.72
N TYR A 533 -5.29 -9.90 -11.47
CA TYR A 533 -6.08 -9.23 -12.53
C TYR A 533 -6.46 -10.14 -13.69
N GLU A 534 -5.69 -11.19 -13.96
CA GLU A 534 -6.04 -12.20 -14.96
C GLU A 534 -7.34 -12.98 -14.64
N ARG A 535 -7.78 -12.94 -13.37
CA ARG A 535 -9.04 -13.57 -12.93
C ARG A 535 -10.27 -12.67 -13.06
N ILE A 536 -10.09 -11.40 -13.43
CA ILE A 536 -11.21 -10.46 -13.61
C ILE A 536 -12.12 -10.96 -14.75
N GLN A 537 -13.43 -10.93 -14.52
CA GLN A 537 -14.43 -11.35 -15.50
C GLN A 537 -15.39 -10.21 -15.79
N ARG A 538 -15.70 -10.03 -17.08
CA ARG A 538 -16.76 -9.13 -17.57
C ARG A 538 -17.99 -9.93 -17.96
N ARG A 539 -19.15 -9.26 -17.89
CA ARG A 539 -20.43 -9.81 -18.35
C ARG A 539 -20.51 -9.89 -19.85
#